data_6ad6a205ab029568a156d8637fc6700f
#
_entry.id   6ad6a205ab029568a156d8637fc6700f
#
_cell.length_a   1.000
_cell.length_b   1.000
_cell.length_c   1.000
_cell.angle_alpha   90.00
_cell.angle_beta   90.00
_cell.angle_gamma   90.00
#
_symmetry.space_group_name_H-M   'P 1'
#
loop_
_entity.id
_entity.type
_entity.pdbx_description
1 polymer ?
#
loop_
_entity_poly.entity_id
_entity_poly.type
_entity_poly.pdbx_seq_one_letter_code
_entity_poly.pdbx_strand_id
1 'polypeptide(L)'
;MDFLPYTLKWLEIVLRWGHVLFAILWVGNSFLFNYLDNKLNKSISSNNIDGEGYLMHSGYFYKLTRLKKSPALNYLKNLVIFKWQSYLTFATGILLLFVIYYYNSGVLMVNKRVLEISPINAILISILSLFLSWLVYDFLCKSSIIKNNIIFIFICFSLLVLISFGLTKIFSPKFAFLSVGLILGSNMFGNVFTVIIPNQMNIIKSSLKNKKFDNSLSLAAKQRSIHNNYSTFLVLFIMLSGHYSFVVYHKYNWLILCSVAIISATARHYFNLRGRKIINNSILIISILAFIFLVFLIFFFKPQ
;
A
#
# COMPACT_ATOMS: atom_id res chain seq x y z
N MET A 1 -10.17 -34.21 21.81
CA MET A 1 -9.78 -33.29 20.72
C MET A 1 -9.82 -31.88 21.24
N ASP A 2 -8.70 -31.18 21.21
CA ASP A 2 -8.68 -29.77 21.62
C ASP A 2 -9.42 -28.94 20.60
N PHE A 3 -10.62 -28.51 20.94
CA PHE A 3 -11.51 -27.72 20.08
C PHE A 3 -10.88 -26.38 19.69
N LEU A 4 -10.10 -25.76 20.58
CA LEU A 4 -9.49 -24.45 20.39
C LEU A 4 -8.51 -24.40 19.19
N PRO A 5 -7.54 -25.31 18.99
CA PRO A 5 -6.64 -25.30 17.84
C PRO A 5 -7.38 -25.47 16.50
N TYR A 6 -8.45 -26.27 16.50
CA TYR A 6 -9.27 -26.46 15.31
C TYR A 6 -10.05 -25.20 14.93
N THR A 7 -10.63 -24.52 15.91
CA THR A 7 -11.35 -23.26 15.73
C THR A 7 -10.41 -22.15 15.25
N LEU A 8 -9.20 -22.04 15.79
CA LEU A 8 -8.21 -21.07 15.36
C LEU A 8 -7.78 -21.27 13.90
N LYS A 9 -7.66 -22.53 13.44
CA LYS A 9 -7.35 -22.82 12.03
C LYS A 9 -8.48 -22.38 11.08
N TRP A 10 -9.73 -22.62 11.45
CA TRP A 10 -10.88 -22.14 10.67
C TRP A 10 -10.95 -20.61 10.64
N LEU A 11 -10.72 -19.97 11.79
CA LEU A 11 -10.64 -18.51 11.88
C LEU A 11 -9.55 -17.95 10.97
N GLU A 12 -8.37 -18.57 10.96
CA GLU A 12 -7.27 -18.20 10.07
C GLU A 12 -7.67 -18.27 8.60
N ILE A 13 -8.33 -19.36 8.17
CA ILE A 13 -8.78 -19.54 6.78
C ILE A 13 -9.76 -18.45 6.39
N VAL A 14 -10.77 -18.20 7.22
CA VAL A 14 -11.79 -17.17 6.96
C VAL A 14 -11.18 -15.77 6.90
N LEU A 15 -10.28 -15.47 7.84
CA LEU A 15 -9.58 -14.17 7.85
C LEU A 15 -8.67 -14.00 6.64
N ARG A 16 -7.92 -15.03 6.22
CA ARG A 16 -7.09 -14.99 5.00
C ARG A 16 -7.94 -14.77 3.76
N TRP A 17 -9.03 -15.51 3.64
CA TRP A 17 -9.96 -15.35 2.52
C TRP A 17 -10.53 -13.94 2.46
N GLY A 18 -11.06 -13.44 3.58
CA GLY A 18 -11.56 -12.06 3.68
C GLY A 18 -10.49 -11.02 3.40
N HIS A 19 -9.26 -11.19 3.95
CA HIS A 19 -8.15 -10.28 3.72
C HIS A 19 -7.77 -10.16 2.24
N VAL A 20 -7.66 -11.29 1.55
CA VAL A 20 -7.37 -11.33 0.12
C VAL A 20 -8.49 -10.67 -0.69
N LEU A 21 -9.77 -10.99 -0.38
CA LEU A 21 -10.91 -10.41 -1.06
C LEU A 21 -10.93 -8.88 -0.94
N PHE A 22 -10.81 -8.36 0.28
CA PHE A 22 -10.82 -6.91 0.52
C PHE A 22 -9.58 -6.22 -0.05
N ALA A 23 -8.42 -6.86 -0.01
CA ALA A 23 -7.20 -6.35 -0.63
C ALA A 23 -7.34 -6.22 -2.16
N ILE A 24 -7.90 -7.24 -2.83
CA ILE A 24 -8.19 -7.18 -4.28
C ILE A 24 -9.12 -6.01 -4.60
N LEU A 25 -10.20 -5.84 -3.83
CA LEU A 25 -11.13 -4.74 -4.01
C LEU A 25 -10.47 -3.37 -3.78
N TRP A 26 -9.62 -3.24 -2.76
CA TRP A 26 -8.92 -1.99 -2.48
C TRP A 26 -7.92 -1.64 -3.58
N VAL A 27 -7.08 -2.60 -3.95
CA VAL A 27 -6.07 -2.42 -5.02
C VAL A 27 -6.74 -2.16 -6.36
N GLY A 28 -7.79 -2.91 -6.71
CA GLY A 28 -8.53 -2.75 -7.96
C GLY A 28 -9.15 -1.35 -8.07
N ASN A 29 -9.83 -0.88 -7.03
CA ASN A 29 -10.38 0.48 -7.00
C ASN A 29 -9.29 1.55 -7.09
N SER A 30 -8.17 1.38 -6.36
CA SER A 30 -7.05 2.33 -6.42
C SER A 30 -6.48 2.45 -7.84
N PHE A 31 -6.31 1.33 -8.54
CA PHE A 31 -5.80 1.32 -9.90
C PHE A 31 -6.81 1.88 -10.90
N LEU A 32 -8.10 1.56 -10.75
CA LEU A 32 -9.16 2.10 -11.58
C LEU A 32 -9.21 3.63 -11.49
N PHE A 33 -9.26 4.18 -10.27
CA PHE A 33 -9.30 5.63 -10.09
C PHE A 33 -8.02 6.33 -10.55
N ASN A 34 -6.86 5.71 -10.35
CA ASN A 34 -5.61 6.23 -10.90
C ASN A 34 -5.63 6.25 -12.45
N TYR A 35 -6.16 5.20 -13.06
CA TYR A 35 -6.36 5.14 -14.51
C TYR A 35 -7.30 6.25 -14.98
N LEU A 36 -8.46 6.41 -14.34
CA LEU A 36 -9.44 7.43 -14.68
C LEU A 36 -8.88 8.84 -14.54
N ASP A 37 -8.19 9.14 -13.44
CA ASP A 37 -7.57 10.45 -13.19
C ASP A 37 -6.59 10.86 -14.30
N ASN A 38 -5.91 9.89 -14.90
CA ASN A 38 -4.94 10.13 -15.96
C ASN A 38 -5.58 10.10 -17.37
N LYS A 39 -6.65 9.33 -17.56
CA LYS A 39 -7.24 9.07 -18.90
C LYS A 39 -8.34 10.04 -19.28
N LEU A 40 -9.04 10.66 -18.32
CA LEU A 40 -10.11 11.60 -18.63
C LEU A 40 -9.54 12.79 -19.40
N ASN A 41 -9.98 12.95 -20.65
CA ASN A 41 -9.54 14.05 -21.50
C ASN A 41 -10.18 15.35 -21.05
N LYS A 42 -9.45 16.47 -21.14
CA LYS A 42 -10.03 17.78 -20.91
C LYS A 42 -11.17 18.00 -21.91
N SER A 43 -12.35 18.28 -21.38
CA SER A 43 -13.51 18.59 -22.21
C SER A 43 -13.46 20.05 -22.64
N ILE A 44 -13.71 20.30 -23.93
CA ILE A 44 -13.80 21.65 -24.51
C ILE A 44 -15.22 22.21 -24.36
N SER A 45 -16.21 21.34 -24.09
CA SER A 45 -17.62 21.65 -24.28
C SER A 45 -18.35 22.29 -23.09
N SER A 46 -17.73 22.40 -21.89
CA SER A 46 -18.43 22.95 -20.72
C SER A 46 -17.48 23.56 -19.68
N ASN A 47 -17.83 24.74 -19.19
CA ASN A 47 -17.08 25.43 -18.12
C ASN A 47 -17.00 24.66 -16.79
N ASN A 48 -17.89 23.68 -16.55
CA ASN A 48 -17.94 22.89 -15.31
C ASN A 48 -17.26 21.52 -15.42
N ILE A 49 -16.86 21.09 -16.61
CA ILE A 49 -16.27 19.77 -16.83
C ILE A 49 -14.74 19.90 -16.90
N ASP A 50 -14.03 19.12 -16.08
CA ASP A 50 -12.56 19.04 -16.08
C ASP A 50 -12.06 17.93 -16.99
N GLY A 51 -12.83 16.83 -17.12
CA GLY A 51 -12.48 15.73 -18.00
C GLY A 51 -13.62 14.76 -18.23
N GLU A 52 -13.64 14.17 -19.41
CA GLU A 52 -14.61 13.15 -19.81
C GLU A 52 -13.92 11.91 -20.37
N GLY A 53 -14.55 10.77 -20.20
CA GLY A 53 -14.12 9.51 -20.76
C GLY A 53 -15.25 8.50 -20.84
N TYR A 54 -15.02 7.48 -21.62
CA TYR A 54 -15.98 6.39 -21.81
C TYR A 54 -15.33 5.08 -21.40
N LEU A 55 -16.11 4.24 -20.74
CA LEU A 55 -15.78 2.84 -20.45
C LEU A 55 -16.83 1.94 -21.09
N MET A 56 -16.42 0.75 -21.48
CA MET A 56 -17.33 -0.30 -21.92
C MET A 56 -17.23 -1.48 -20.95
N HIS A 57 -18.36 -1.92 -20.43
CA HIS A 57 -18.44 -3.11 -19.59
C HIS A 57 -19.78 -3.81 -19.79
N SER A 58 -19.78 -5.14 -19.87
CA SER A 58 -20.99 -5.98 -20.03
C SER A 58 -21.91 -5.53 -21.18
N GLY A 59 -21.33 -5.05 -22.29
CA GLY A 59 -22.09 -4.60 -23.47
C GLY A 59 -22.66 -3.18 -23.38
N TYR A 60 -22.41 -2.44 -22.30
CA TYR A 60 -22.88 -1.07 -22.11
C TYR A 60 -21.75 -0.05 -22.13
N PHE A 61 -22.05 1.14 -22.67
CA PHE A 61 -21.16 2.30 -22.64
C PHE A 61 -21.45 3.14 -21.39
N TYR A 62 -20.41 3.42 -20.60
CA TYR A 62 -20.47 4.27 -19.42
C TYR A 62 -19.75 5.58 -19.72
N LYS A 63 -20.43 6.71 -19.58
CA LYS A 63 -19.79 8.03 -19.62
C LYS A 63 -19.38 8.43 -18.22
N LEU A 64 -18.09 8.75 -18.04
CA LEU A 64 -17.53 9.26 -16.80
C LEU A 64 -17.14 10.71 -17.00
N THR A 65 -17.58 11.56 -16.08
CA THR A 65 -17.32 13.00 -16.12
C THR A 65 -16.70 13.45 -14.80
N ARG A 66 -15.52 14.06 -14.87
CA ARG A 66 -14.89 14.71 -13.73
C ARG A 66 -15.29 16.18 -13.73
N LEU A 67 -15.90 16.63 -12.61
CA LEU A 67 -16.42 17.98 -12.47
C LEU A 67 -15.38 18.91 -11.83
N LYS A 68 -15.33 20.18 -12.27
CA LYS A 68 -14.54 21.24 -11.64
C LYS A 68 -15.19 21.77 -10.37
N LYS A 69 -16.52 21.76 -10.33
CA LYS A 69 -17.34 22.23 -9.18
C LYS A 69 -18.11 21.06 -8.61
N SER A 70 -18.55 21.23 -7.36
CA SER A 70 -19.44 20.27 -6.72
C SER A 70 -20.69 20.01 -7.54
N PRO A 71 -21.17 18.75 -7.63
CA PRO A 71 -22.46 18.44 -8.22
C PRO A 71 -23.61 19.05 -7.39
N ALA A 72 -24.83 19.03 -7.93
CA ALA A 72 -26.02 19.50 -7.23
C ALA A 72 -26.26 18.71 -5.92
N LEU A 73 -26.91 19.34 -4.93
CA LEU A 73 -27.07 18.82 -3.57
C LEU A 73 -27.71 17.44 -3.49
N ASN A 74 -28.65 17.13 -4.38
CA ASN A 74 -29.31 15.82 -4.46
C ASN A 74 -28.31 14.68 -4.78
N TYR A 75 -27.31 14.93 -5.61
CA TYR A 75 -26.26 13.94 -5.91
C TYR A 75 -25.25 13.77 -4.78
N LEU A 76 -24.97 14.84 -4.01
CA LEU A 76 -24.06 14.77 -2.87
C LEU A 76 -24.57 13.88 -1.75
N LYS A 77 -25.90 13.79 -1.58
CA LYS A 77 -26.52 12.94 -0.54
C LYS A 77 -26.32 11.45 -0.79
N ASN A 78 -26.20 11.05 -2.06
CA ASN A 78 -26.08 9.65 -2.50
C ASN A 78 -24.65 9.30 -2.97
N LEU A 79 -23.65 10.05 -2.53
CA LEU A 79 -22.28 9.89 -2.99
C LEU A 79 -21.64 8.64 -2.38
N VAL A 80 -21.14 7.75 -3.23
CA VAL A 80 -20.44 6.53 -2.80
C VAL A 80 -18.98 6.85 -2.50
N ILE A 81 -18.53 6.50 -1.31
CA ILE A 81 -17.14 6.64 -0.88
C ILE A 81 -16.54 5.26 -0.67
N PHE A 82 -15.49 4.95 -1.40
CA PHE A 82 -14.79 3.66 -1.35
C PHE A 82 -13.79 3.62 -0.18
N LYS A 83 -14.30 3.38 1.05
CA LYS A 83 -13.48 3.31 2.28
C LYS A 83 -13.43 1.91 2.90
N TRP A 84 -14.53 1.16 2.79
CA TRP A 84 -14.68 -0.11 3.49
C TRP A 84 -13.68 -1.17 3.04
N GLN A 85 -13.26 -1.15 1.77
CA GLN A 85 -12.27 -2.07 1.23
C GLN A 85 -10.95 -1.96 1.99
N SER A 86 -10.43 -0.75 2.18
CA SER A 86 -9.20 -0.51 2.94
C SER A 86 -9.36 -0.79 4.43
N TYR A 87 -10.52 -0.44 5.01
CA TYR A 87 -10.81 -0.66 6.43
C TYR A 87 -10.87 -2.16 6.76
N LEU A 88 -11.57 -2.93 5.95
CA LEU A 88 -11.68 -4.37 6.14
C LEU A 88 -10.38 -5.10 5.80
N THR A 89 -9.60 -4.63 4.81
CA THR A 89 -8.25 -5.15 4.56
C THR A 89 -7.36 -4.97 5.79
N PHE A 90 -7.33 -3.79 6.38
CA PHE A 90 -6.53 -3.53 7.58
C PHE A 90 -7.02 -4.33 8.79
N ALA A 91 -8.32 -4.34 9.06
CA ALA A 91 -8.90 -5.07 10.18
C ALA A 91 -8.61 -6.57 10.10
N THR A 92 -8.83 -7.19 8.95
CA THR A 92 -8.52 -8.61 8.75
C THR A 92 -7.01 -8.89 8.80
N GLY A 93 -6.17 -7.97 8.33
CA GLY A 93 -4.71 -8.06 8.43
C GLY A 93 -4.21 -8.03 9.88
N ILE A 94 -4.75 -7.13 10.71
CA ILE A 94 -4.44 -7.07 12.14
C ILE A 94 -4.94 -8.33 12.87
N LEU A 95 -6.13 -8.81 12.58
CA LEU A 95 -6.63 -10.07 13.16
C LEU A 95 -5.76 -11.26 12.78
N LEU A 96 -5.30 -11.35 11.52
CA LEU A 96 -4.34 -12.37 11.09
C LEU A 96 -3.00 -12.25 11.83
N LEU A 97 -2.50 -11.04 12.05
CA LEU A 97 -1.29 -10.82 12.83
C LEU A 97 -1.42 -11.36 14.25
N PHE A 98 -2.57 -11.14 14.90
CA PHE A 98 -2.86 -11.68 16.23
C PHE A 98 -2.96 -13.21 16.22
N VAL A 99 -3.80 -13.78 15.35
CA VAL A 99 -4.11 -15.22 15.34
C VAL A 99 -2.89 -16.05 14.92
N ILE A 100 -2.08 -15.59 13.97
CA ILE A 100 -0.95 -16.38 13.45
C ILE A 100 0.32 -16.09 14.25
N TYR A 101 0.70 -14.80 14.34
CA TYR A 101 2.03 -14.43 14.82
C TYR A 101 2.07 -14.11 16.30
N TYR A 102 1.15 -13.32 16.83
CA TYR A 102 1.21 -12.94 18.25
C TYR A 102 0.84 -14.11 19.17
N TYR A 103 -0.14 -14.92 18.76
CA TYR A 103 -0.48 -16.16 19.47
C TYR A 103 0.70 -17.17 19.51
N ASN A 104 1.47 -17.26 18.42
CA ASN A 104 2.62 -18.14 18.29
C ASN A 104 3.96 -17.39 18.30
N SER A 105 4.04 -16.27 19.02
CA SER A 105 5.18 -15.33 18.94
C SER A 105 6.53 -15.98 19.28
N GLY A 106 6.58 -16.88 20.24
CA GLY A 106 7.81 -17.60 20.60
C GLY A 106 8.39 -18.47 19.49
N VAL A 107 7.54 -18.94 18.57
CA VAL A 107 7.94 -19.83 17.46
C VAL A 107 8.11 -19.06 16.15
N LEU A 108 7.18 -18.13 15.85
CA LEU A 108 7.12 -17.49 14.55
C LEU A 108 7.85 -16.15 14.49
N MET A 109 7.94 -15.42 15.62
CA MET A 109 8.56 -14.09 15.65
C MET A 109 9.98 -14.12 16.19
N VAL A 110 10.25 -14.92 17.23
CA VAL A 110 11.54 -15.00 17.88
C VAL A 110 12.44 -16.03 17.21
N ASN A 111 13.72 -15.69 17.05
CA ASN A 111 14.77 -16.62 16.68
C ASN A 111 16.01 -16.35 17.58
N LYS A 112 16.29 -17.27 18.51
CA LYS A 112 17.40 -17.14 19.47
C LYS A 112 18.78 -17.00 18.79
N ARG A 113 18.94 -17.48 17.56
CA ARG A 113 20.19 -17.30 16.79
C ARG A 113 20.35 -15.89 16.26
N VAL A 114 19.27 -15.10 16.17
CA VAL A 114 19.28 -13.70 15.74
C VAL A 114 19.38 -12.77 16.94
N LEU A 115 18.43 -12.90 17.85
CA LEU A 115 18.38 -12.11 19.10
C LEU A 115 17.56 -12.87 20.14
N GLU A 116 18.10 -12.99 21.36
CA GLU A 116 17.38 -13.61 22.47
C GLU A 116 16.48 -12.58 23.15
N ILE A 117 15.22 -12.55 22.74
CA ILE A 117 14.18 -11.70 23.32
C ILE A 117 12.98 -12.53 23.74
N SER A 118 12.23 -12.03 24.73
CA SER A 118 10.99 -12.68 25.13
C SER A 118 9.91 -12.50 24.05
N PRO A 119 8.95 -13.46 23.94
CA PRO A 119 7.81 -13.33 23.02
C PRO A 119 7.02 -12.03 23.19
N ILE A 120 6.85 -11.58 24.44
CA ILE A 120 6.15 -10.32 24.76
C ILE A 120 6.92 -9.11 24.20
N ASN A 121 8.24 -9.07 24.38
CA ASN A 121 9.07 -8.00 23.85
C ASN A 121 9.04 -7.98 22.31
N ALA A 122 9.02 -9.15 21.65
CA ALA A 122 8.87 -9.23 20.22
C ALA A 122 7.54 -8.61 19.74
N ILE A 123 6.44 -8.89 20.43
CA ILE A 123 5.12 -8.29 20.16
C ILE A 123 5.18 -6.77 20.33
N LEU A 124 5.72 -6.30 21.47
CA LEU A 124 5.82 -4.87 21.76
C LEU A 124 6.65 -4.12 20.71
N ILE A 125 7.81 -4.68 20.32
CA ILE A 125 8.66 -4.10 19.25
C ILE A 125 7.89 -4.06 17.92
N SER A 126 7.14 -5.11 17.60
CA SER A 126 6.31 -5.14 16.40
C SER A 126 5.26 -4.02 16.40
N ILE A 127 4.48 -3.89 17.46
CA ILE A 127 3.46 -2.84 17.61
C ILE A 127 4.10 -1.45 17.55
N LEU A 128 5.20 -1.26 18.27
CA LEU A 128 5.91 0.02 18.31
C LEU A 128 6.46 0.39 16.92
N SER A 129 6.99 -0.58 16.19
CA SER A 129 7.49 -0.34 14.83
C SER A 129 6.41 0.12 13.86
N LEU A 130 5.20 -0.45 13.94
CA LEU A 130 4.04 -0.02 13.13
C LEU A 130 3.63 1.42 13.47
N PHE A 131 3.56 1.74 14.77
CA PHE A 131 3.15 3.06 15.23
C PHE A 131 4.18 4.14 14.88
N LEU A 132 5.46 3.90 15.20
CA LEU A 132 6.54 4.85 14.93
C LEU A 132 6.73 5.08 13.43
N SER A 133 6.63 4.03 12.60
CA SER A 133 6.75 4.19 11.15
C SER A 133 5.67 5.11 10.59
N TRP A 134 4.44 5.01 11.10
CA TRP A 134 3.36 5.90 10.72
C TRP A 134 3.65 7.35 11.14
N LEU A 135 4.08 7.58 12.37
CA LEU A 135 4.39 8.92 12.86
C LEU A 135 5.50 9.59 12.04
N VAL A 136 6.60 8.86 11.80
CA VAL A 136 7.73 9.37 11.01
C VAL A 136 7.29 9.67 9.58
N TYR A 137 6.58 8.75 8.94
CA TYR A 137 6.10 8.93 7.58
C TYR A 137 5.11 10.10 7.47
N ASP A 138 4.16 10.22 8.40
CA ASP A 138 3.17 11.30 8.40
C ASP A 138 3.84 12.66 8.64
N PHE A 139 4.83 12.73 9.55
CA PHE A 139 5.66 13.91 9.76
C PHE A 139 6.41 14.32 8.49
N LEU A 140 7.08 13.38 7.81
CA LEU A 140 7.76 13.65 6.55
C LEU A 140 6.82 14.22 5.48
N CYS A 141 5.63 13.67 5.37
CA CYS A 141 4.64 14.13 4.42
C CYS A 141 4.05 15.52 4.74
N LYS A 142 4.10 15.97 6.00
CA LYS A 142 3.67 17.30 6.44
C LYS A 142 4.80 18.33 6.43
N SER A 143 6.04 17.87 6.37
CA SER A 143 7.24 18.73 6.37
C SER A 143 7.49 19.38 5.00
N SER A 144 8.38 20.37 4.96
CA SER A 144 8.82 21.01 3.71
C SER A 144 9.60 20.06 2.77
N ILE A 145 10.10 18.94 3.28
CA ILE A 145 10.82 17.90 2.52
C ILE A 145 9.96 17.36 1.37
N ILE A 146 8.66 17.25 1.57
CA ILE A 146 7.71 16.75 0.56
C ILE A 146 7.68 17.60 -0.72
N LYS A 147 8.11 18.87 -0.65
CA LYS A 147 8.14 19.76 -1.82
C LYS A 147 9.21 19.35 -2.82
N ASN A 148 10.26 18.67 -2.37
CA ASN A 148 11.29 18.10 -3.24
C ASN A 148 11.10 16.58 -3.34
N ASN A 149 10.51 16.13 -4.44
CA ASN A 149 10.21 14.72 -4.66
C ASN A 149 11.46 13.82 -4.59
N ILE A 150 12.62 14.28 -5.07
CA ILE A 150 13.84 13.47 -5.09
C ILE A 150 14.32 13.25 -3.65
N ILE A 151 14.41 14.30 -2.85
CA ILE A 151 14.83 14.22 -1.45
C ILE A 151 13.84 13.36 -0.66
N PHE A 152 12.55 13.55 -0.86
CA PHE A 152 11.52 12.77 -0.18
C PHE A 152 11.66 11.27 -0.50
N ILE A 153 11.79 10.90 -1.78
CA ILE A 153 11.95 9.50 -2.22
C ILE A 153 13.24 8.93 -1.63
N PHE A 154 14.34 9.68 -1.66
CA PHE A 154 15.61 9.23 -1.10
C PHE A 154 15.52 8.95 0.40
N ILE A 155 14.90 9.84 1.18
CA ILE A 155 14.71 9.65 2.62
C ILE A 155 13.80 8.44 2.88
N CYS A 156 12.66 8.32 2.19
CA CYS A 156 11.76 7.17 2.36
C CYS A 156 12.44 5.85 1.99
N PHE A 157 13.24 5.82 0.94
CA PHE A 157 13.98 4.62 0.55
C PHE A 157 15.08 4.29 1.56
N SER A 158 15.83 5.26 2.06
CA SER A 158 16.84 5.08 3.10
C SER A 158 16.21 4.51 4.40
N LEU A 159 15.05 5.03 4.80
CA LEU A 159 14.30 4.50 5.93
C LEU A 159 13.84 3.06 5.68
N LEU A 160 13.37 2.73 4.47
CA LEU A 160 13.01 1.37 4.10
C LEU A 160 14.20 0.42 4.24
N VAL A 161 15.39 0.82 3.78
CA VAL A 161 16.63 0.03 3.91
C VAL A 161 16.98 -0.18 5.38
N LEU A 162 17.00 0.89 6.17
CA LEU A 162 17.32 0.82 7.61
C LEU A 162 16.34 -0.07 8.38
N ILE A 163 15.05 0.09 8.14
CA ILE A 163 13.99 -0.72 8.77
C ILE A 163 14.13 -2.18 8.32
N SER A 164 14.27 -2.44 7.02
CA SER A 164 14.39 -3.80 6.51
C SER A 164 15.61 -4.52 7.09
N PHE A 165 16.76 -3.87 7.12
CA PHE A 165 17.97 -4.41 7.74
C PHE A 165 17.81 -4.58 9.26
N GLY A 166 17.34 -3.56 9.96
CA GLY A 166 17.17 -3.58 11.42
C GLY A 166 16.24 -4.70 11.89
N LEU A 167 15.11 -4.91 11.20
CA LEU A 167 14.17 -5.99 11.55
C LEU A 167 14.77 -7.38 11.39
N THR A 168 15.71 -7.59 10.44
CA THR A 168 16.43 -8.88 10.32
C THR A 168 17.37 -9.17 11.49
N LYS A 169 17.74 -8.16 12.28
CA LYS A 169 18.57 -8.30 13.50
C LYS A 169 17.75 -8.51 14.76
N ILE A 170 16.42 -8.45 14.67
CA ILE A 170 15.52 -8.56 15.82
C ILE A 170 14.65 -9.81 15.70
N PHE A 171 14.04 -10.03 14.54
CA PHE A 171 13.04 -11.06 14.35
C PHE A 171 13.54 -12.28 13.56
N SER A 172 12.74 -13.34 13.58
CA SER A 172 12.91 -14.46 12.65
C SER A 172 12.89 -13.96 11.21
N PRO A 173 13.63 -14.57 10.28
CA PRO A 173 13.74 -14.10 8.90
C PRO A 173 12.38 -13.89 8.23
N LYS A 174 11.45 -14.83 8.42
CA LYS A 174 10.10 -14.75 7.84
C LYS A 174 9.29 -13.59 8.43
N PHE A 175 9.33 -13.40 9.74
CA PHE A 175 8.58 -12.32 10.37
C PHE A 175 9.23 -10.96 10.11
N ALA A 176 10.55 -10.86 10.06
CA ALA A 176 11.26 -9.64 9.66
C ALA A 176 10.84 -9.17 8.26
N PHE A 177 10.81 -10.10 7.30
CA PHE A 177 10.38 -9.82 5.94
C PHE A 177 8.92 -9.37 5.87
N LEU A 178 8.01 -10.09 6.54
CA LEU A 178 6.60 -9.74 6.62
C LEU A 178 6.38 -8.39 7.31
N SER A 179 7.16 -8.08 8.37
CA SER A 179 7.01 -6.82 9.14
C SER A 179 7.20 -5.58 8.29
N VAL A 180 8.04 -5.61 7.25
CA VAL A 180 8.16 -4.50 6.29
C VAL A 180 6.85 -4.31 5.52
N GLY A 181 6.21 -5.42 5.11
CA GLY A 181 4.89 -5.37 4.47
C GLY A 181 3.79 -4.84 5.40
N LEU A 182 3.83 -5.24 6.68
CA LEU A 182 2.92 -4.74 7.71
C LEU A 182 3.09 -3.22 7.92
N ILE A 183 4.33 -2.73 7.99
CA ILE A 183 4.65 -1.31 8.12
C ILE A 183 4.11 -0.53 6.91
N LEU A 184 4.42 -0.97 5.70
CA LEU A 184 3.96 -0.30 4.48
C LEU A 184 2.43 -0.34 4.36
N GLY A 185 1.80 -1.49 4.61
CA GLY A 185 0.35 -1.66 4.57
C GLY A 185 -0.36 -0.81 5.63
N SER A 186 0.21 -0.71 6.84
CA SER A 186 -0.30 0.15 7.91
C SER A 186 -0.18 1.64 7.55
N ASN A 187 0.94 2.05 6.94
CA ASN A 187 1.11 3.41 6.44
C ASN A 187 0.13 3.73 5.31
N MET A 188 -0.13 2.77 4.41
CA MET A 188 -1.14 2.92 3.35
C MET A 188 -2.55 3.07 3.95
N PHE A 189 -2.91 2.26 4.94
CA PHE A 189 -4.18 2.40 5.66
C PHE A 189 -4.25 3.72 6.43
N GLY A 190 -3.20 4.10 7.15
CA GLY A 190 -3.08 5.38 7.84
C GLY A 190 -3.35 6.56 6.91
N ASN A 191 -2.82 6.54 5.69
CA ASN A 191 -3.12 7.55 4.66
C ASN A 191 -4.63 7.64 4.36
N VAL A 192 -5.30 6.49 4.21
CA VAL A 192 -6.75 6.47 3.94
C VAL A 192 -7.53 6.98 5.15
N PHE A 193 -7.22 6.46 6.34
CA PHE A 193 -7.99 6.69 7.56
C PHE A 193 -7.84 8.11 8.10
N THR A 194 -6.62 8.66 8.10
CA THR A 194 -6.34 9.96 8.75
C THR A 194 -6.31 11.15 7.79
N VAL A 195 -6.08 10.91 6.49
CA VAL A 195 -5.91 12.02 5.53
C VAL A 195 -6.93 11.94 4.39
N ILE A 196 -6.99 10.83 3.64
CA ILE A 196 -7.77 10.77 2.42
C ILE A 196 -9.27 10.90 2.73
N ILE A 197 -9.82 10.02 3.58
CA ILE A 197 -11.24 10.02 3.90
C ILE A 197 -11.67 11.26 4.68
N PRO A 198 -10.96 11.72 5.73
CA PRO A 198 -11.32 12.95 6.40
C PRO A 198 -11.35 14.18 5.49
N ASN A 199 -10.36 14.32 4.59
CA ASN A 199 -10.33 15.44 3.64
C ASN A 199 -11.48 15.36 2.63
N GLN A 200 -11.78 14.18 2.09
CA GLN A 200 -12.95 13.98 1.22
C GLN A 200 -14.26 14.34 1.94
N MET A 201 -14.43 13.91 3.20
CA MET A 201 -15.61 14.26 4.00
C MET A 201 -15.72 15.75 4.27
N ASN A 202 -14.61 16.45 4.51
CA ASN A 202 -14.59 17.91 4.71
C ASN A 202 -14.96 18.64 3.40
N ILE A 203 -14.49 18.18 2.25
CA ILE A 203 -14.87 18.70 0.93
C ILE A 203 -16.38 18.54 0.71
N ILE A 204 -16.93 17.36 0.98
CA ILE A 204 -18.37 17.08 0.84
C ILE A 204 -19.20 17.97 1.79
N LYS A 205 -18.81 18.06 3.07
CA LYS A 205 -19.50 18.90 4.06
C LYS A 205 -19.50 20.38 3.66
N SER A 206 -18.40 20.91 3.14
CA SER A 206 -18.31 22.27 2.64
C SER A 206 -19.20 22.49 1.42
N SER A 207 -19.22 21.53 0.50
CA SER A 207 -20.06 21.57 -0.70
C SER A 207 -21.56 21.53 -0.36
N LEU A 208 -21.95 20.70 0.62
CA LEU A 208 -23.34 20.65 1.11
C LEU A 208 -23.82 21.97 1.70
N LYS A 209 -22.89 22.77 2.25
CA LYS A 209 -23.17 24.10 2.82
C LYS A 209 -23.00 25.24 1.78
N ASN A 210 -22.82 24.92 0.51
CA ASN A 210 -22.49 25.88 -0.56
C ASN A 210 -21.27 26.76 -0.23
N LYS A 211 -20.33 26.25 0.58
CA LYS A 211 -19.09 26.94 0.94
C LYS A 211 -17.95 26.47 0.03
N LYS A 212 -17.05 27.38 -0.29
CA LYS A 212 -15.80 27.05 -0.98
C LYS A 212 -14.94 26.19 -0.04
N PHE A 213 -14.43 25.07 -0.52
CA PHE A 213 -13.50 24.22 0.24
C PHE A 213 -12.04 24.62 -0.07
N ASP A 214 -11.15 24.30 0.86
CA ASP A 214 -9.72 24.50 0.66
C ASP A 214 -9.14 23.44 -0.30
N ASN A 215 -8.53 23.89 -1.40
CA ASN A 215 -7.89 23.04 -2.37
C ASN A 215 -6.73 22.21 -1.80
N SER A 216 -6.11 22.66 -0.70
CA SER A 216 -5.05 21.91 -0.01
C SER A 216 -5.52 20.53 0.45
N LEU A 217 -6.80 20.38 0.82
CA LEU A 217 -7.40 19.10 1.21
C LEU A 217 -7.36 18.08 0.08
N SER A 218 -7.72 18.54 -1.14
CA SER A 218 -7.68 17.67 -2.34
C SER A 218 -6.25 17.29 -2.70
N LEU A 219 -5.32 18.25 -2.62
CA LEU A 219 -3.91 18.01 -2.94
C LEU A 219 -3.27 17.04 -1.97
N ALA A 220 -3.51 17.18 -0.66
CA ALA A 220 -3.03 16.27 0.36
C ALA A 220 -3.59 14.86 0.17
N ALA A 221 -4.89 14.70 -0.06
CA ALA A 221 -5.51 13.40 -0.32
C ALA A 221 -4.92 12.74 -1.58
N LYS A 222 -4.74 13.50 -2.66
CA LYS A 222 -4.15 13.00 -3.91
C LYS A 222 -2.69 12.55 -3.71
N GLN A 223 -1.89 13.32 -2.98
CA GLN A 223 -0.50 12.99 -2.68
C GLN A 223 -0.41 11.65 -1.93
N ARG A 224 -1.19 11.47 -0.86
CA ARG A 224 -1.22 10.22 -0.10
C ARG A 224 -1.70 9.03 -0.94
N SER A 225 -2.67 9.25 -1.82
CA SER A 225 -3.12 8.24 -2.77
C SER A 225 -2.03 7.81 -3.76
N ILE A 226 -1.20 8.76 -4.22
CA ILE A 226 -0.04 8.47 -5.08
C ILE A 226 0.99 7.62 -4.32
N HIS A 227 1.29 7.93 -3.06
CA HIS A 227 2.22 7.14 -2.25
C HIS A 227 1.72 5.71 -2.07
N ASN A 228 0.43 5.52 -1.74
CA ASN A 228 -0.18 4.19 -1.66
C ASN A 228 -0.04 3.42 -2.98
N ASN A 229 -0.27 4.09 -4.10
CA ASN A 229 -0.15 3.51 -5.43
C ASN A 229 1.26 2.97 -5.72
N TYR A 230 2.32 3.70 -5.36
CA TYR A 230 3.70 3.24 -5.54
C TYR A 230 4.08 2.10 -4.59
N SER A 231 3.54 2.05 -3.38
CA SER A 231 3.82 1.01 -2.39
C SER A 231 3.11 -0.32 -2.69
N THR A 232 2.04 -0.31 -3.50
CA THR A 232 1.14 -1.45 -3.69
C THR A 232 1.85 -2.71 -4.20
N PHE A 233 2.70 -2.59 -5.24
CA PHE A 233 3.35 -3.78 -5.82
C PHE A 233 4.31 -4.44 -4.84
N LEU A 234 5.05 -3.64 -4.07
CA LEU A 234 5.96 -4.15 -3.04
C LEU A 234 5.18 -4.86 -1.93
N VAL A 235 4.10 -4.27 -1.44
CA VAL A 235 3.26 -4.90 -0.40
C VAL A 235 2.69 -6.23 -0.89
N LEU A 236 2.17 -6.29 -2.11
CA LEU A 236 1.67 -7.54 -2.70
C LEU A 236 2.78 -8.59 -2.82
N PHE A 237 3.98 -8.20 -3.26
CA PHE A 237 5.12 -9.11 -3.32
C PHE A 237 5.45 -9.69 -1.94
N ILE A 238 5.52 -8.86 -0.90
CA ILE A 238 5.83 -9.28 0.46
C ILE A 238 4.76 -10.25 0.99
N MET A 239 3.47 -9.96 0.78
CA MET A 239 2.37 -10.81 1.23
C MET A 239 2.39 -12.19 0.57
N LEU A 240 2.76 -12.27 -0.70
CA LEU A 240 2.91 -13.54 -1.43
C LEU A 240 4.19 -14.29 -1.07
N SER A 241 5.29 -13.57 -0.79
CA SER A 241 6.63 -14.14 -0.57
C SER A 241 6.71 -15.04 0.65
N GLY A 242 5.78 -14.90 1.61
CA GLY A 242 5.72 -15.77 2.79
C GLY A 242 5.58 -17.27 2.47
N HIS A 243 5.17 -17.63 1.25
CA HIS A 243 5.08 -18.99 0.75
C HIS A 243 6.38 -19.50 0.09
N TYR A 244 7.37 -18.63 -0.10
CA TYR A 244 8.62 -18.94 -0.83
C TYR A 244 9.83 -18.82 0.11
N SER A 245 10.20 -19.96 0.72
CA SER A 245 11.28 -20.02 1.71
C SER A 245 12.62 -19.52 1.16
N PHE A 246 12.94 -19.78 -0.11
CA PHE A 246 14.19 -19.34 -0.74
C PHE A 246 14.33 -17.82 -0.83
N VAL A 247 13.24 -17.06 -0.74
CA VAL A 247 13.25 -15.58 -0.68
C VAL A 247 13.39 -15.10 0.76
N VAL A 248 12.48 -15.57 1.64
CA VAL A 248 12.38 -15.02 3.00
C VAL A 248 13.49 -15.47 3.94
N TYR A 249 14.04 -16.68 3.74
CA TYR A 249 15.18 -17.19 4.52
C TYR A 249 16.54 -16.95 3.86
N HIS A 250 16.59 -16.23 2.73
CA HIS A 250 17.84 -15.86 2.09
C HIS A 250 18.69 -14.98 3.01
N LYS A 251 20.01 -15.19 3.05
CA LYS A 251 20.95 -14.43 3.88
C LYS A 251 20.82 -12.91 3.69
N TYR A 252 20.53 -12.49 2.47
CA TYR A 252 20.37 -11.09 2.06
C TYR A 252 18.91 -10.73 1.76
N ASN A 253 17.94 -11.31 2.47
CA ASN A 253 16.50 -11.08 2.22
C ASN A 253 16.10 -9.61 2.27
N TRP A 254 16.74 -8.79 3.13
CA TRP A 254 16.52 -7.36 3.17
C TRP A 254 16.97 -6.64 1.90
N LEU A 255 18.09 -7.07 1.26
CA LEU A 255 18.52 -6.55 -0.04
C LEU A 255 17.57 -6.95 -1.16
N ILE A 256 17.07 -8.19 -1.16
CA ILE A 256 16.03 -8.65 -2.09
C ILE A 256 14.82 -7.73 -1.99
N LEU A 257 14.37 -7.45 -0.76
CA LEU A 257 13.23 -6.59 -0.51
C LEU A 257 13.46 -5.15 -1.03
N CYS A 258 14.62 -4.56 -0.75
CA CYS A 258 14.99 -3.24 -1.25
C CYS A 258 15.08 -3.20 -2.78
N SER A 259 15.64 -4.25 -3.40
CA SER A 259 15.69 -4.36 -4.86
C SER A 259 14.30 -4.46 -5.48
N VAL A 260 13.44 -5.30 -4.91
CA VAL A 260 12.03 -5.41 -5.34
C VAL A 260 11.29 -4.08 -5.15
N ALA A 261 11.61 -3.30 -4.11
CA ALA A 261 11.02 -1.97 -3.90
C ALA A 261 11.33 -1.03 -5.08
N ILE A 262 12.58 -0.98 -5.53
CA ILE A 262 12.99 -0.17 -6.69
C ILE A 262 12.30 -0.67 -7.97
N ILE A 263 12.36 -1.97 -8.22
CA ILE A 263 11.76 -2.60 -9.41
C ILE A 263 10.25 -2.35 -9.45
N SER A 264 9.57 -2.55 -8.33
CA SER A 264 8.13 -2.31 -8.18
C SER A 264 7.75 -0.84 -8.41
N ALA A 265 8.51 0.08 -7.84
CA ALA A 265 8.28 1.51 -7.99
C ALA A 265 8.51 1.95 -9.45
N THR A 266 9.56 1.44 -10.11
CA THR A 266 9.89 1.72 -11.51
C THR A 266 8.81 1.18 -12.44
N ALA A 267 8.38 -0.07 -12.26
CA ALA A 267 7.28 -0.67 -13.01
C ALA A 267 5.98 0.14 -12.83
N ARG A 268 5.67 0.53 -11.59
CA ARG A 268 4.48 1.35 -11.31
C ARG A 268 4.56 2.72 -11.94
N HIS A 269 5.75 3.32 -11.97
CA HIS A 269 5.99 4.59 -12.63
C HIS A 269 5.69 4.53 -14.13
N TYR A 270 6.10 3.46 -14.81
CA TYR A 270 5.73 3.21 -16.21
C TYR A 270 4.22 3.25 -16.43
N PHE A 271 3.44 2.51 -15.63
CA PHE A 271 1.99 2.50 -15.75
C PHE A 271 1.35 3.86 -15.48
N ASN A 272 1.90 4.63 -14.54
CA ASN A 272 1.45 5.99 -14.26
C ASN A 272 1.74 6.95 -15.43
N LEU A 273 2.91 6.87 -16.06
CA LEU A 273 3.25 7.65 -17.26
C LEU A 273 2.37 7.28 -18.45
N ARG A 274 2.18 5.97 -18.69
CA ARG A 274 1.32 5.47 -19.76
C ARG A 274 -0.12 5.96 -19.60
N GLY A 275 -0.62 6.03 -18.38
CA GLY A 275 -1.93 6.65 -18.10
C GLY A 275 -2.01 8.10 -18.54
N ARG A 276 -0.90 8.84 -18.46
CA ARG A 276 -0.78 10.25 -18.92
C ARG A 276 -0.45 10.37 -20.42
N LYS A 277 -0.54 9.29 -21.18
CA LYS A 277 -0.17 9.21 -22.61
C LYS A 277 1.34 9.44 -22.89
N ILE A 278 2.19 9.33 -21.87
CA ILE A 278 3.64 9.35 -22.02
C ILE A 278 4.11 7.90 -22.14
N ILE A 279 4.47 7.47 -23.35
CA ILE A 279 4.90 6.09 -23.59
C ILE A 279 6.43 6.06 -23.60
N ASN A 280 7.02 5.44 -22.57
CA ASN A 280 8.45 5.17 -22.49
C ASN A 280 8.66 3.70 -22.11
N ASN A 281 8.71 2.83 -23.11
CA ASN A 281 8.84 1.39 -22.91
C ASN A 281 10.17 1.00 -22.27
N SER A 282 11.22 1.82 -22.37
CA SER A 282 12.52 1.55 -21.75
C SER A 282 12.40 1.37 -20.24
N ILE A 283 11.50 2.13 -19.57
CA ILE A 283 11.28 2.01 -18.12
C ILE A 283 10.78 0.62 -17.75
N LEU A 284 9.82 0.07 -18.52
CA LEU A 284 9.30 -1.27 -18.29
C LEU A 284 10.37 -2.35 -18.58
N ILE A 285 11.08 -2.21 -19.69
CA ILE A 285 12.16 -3.12 -20.06
C ILE A 285 13.23 -3.14 -18.97
N ILE A 286 13.68 -2.00 -18.48
CA ILE A 286 14.64 -1.91 -17.38
C ILE A 286 14.11 -2.61 -16.12
N SER A 287 12.83 -2.42 -15.78
CA SER A 287 12.22 -3.09 -14.62
C SER A 287 12.23 -4.61 -14.76
N ILE A 288 11.91 -5.12 -15.96
CA ILE A 288 11.92 -6.57 -16.25
C ILE A 288 13.34 -7.12 -16.19
N LEU A 289 14.30 -6.47 -16.84
CA LEU A 289 15.71 -6.89 -16.82
C LEU A 289 16.29 -6.85 -15.41
N ALA A 290 15.97 -5.83 -14.62
CA ALA A 290 16.39 -5.74 -13.23
C ALA A 290 15.78 -6.88 -12.38
N PHE A 291 14.53 -7.27 -12.63
CA PHE A 291 13.92 -8.41 -11.96
C PHE A 291 14.59 -9.74 -12.34
N ILE A 292 14.84 -9.97 -13.63
CA ILE A 292 15.57 -11.16 -14.11
C ILE A 292 16.96 -11.21 -13.49
N PHE A 293 17.67 -10.08 -13.46
CA PHE A 293 19.00 -10.00 -12.85
C PHE A 293 18.95 -10.29 -11.33
N LEU A 294 17.94 -9.79 -10.62
CA LEU A 294 17.73 -10.12 -9.21
C LEU A 294 17.52 -11.62 -8.99
N VAL A 295 16.69 -12.28 -9.83
CA VAL A 295 16.46 -13.72 -9.76
C VAL A 295 17.76 -14.48 -9.97
N PHE A 296 18.58 -14.05 -10.94
CA PHE A 296 19.89 -14.63 -11.20
C PHE A 296 20.82 -14.48 -9.98
N LEU A 297 20.88 -13.29 -9.36
CA LEU A 297 21.67 -13.07 -8.16
C LEU A 297 21.22 -13.96 -6.99
N ILE A 298 19.91 -14.11 -6.76
CA ILE A 298 19.37 -15.00 -5.72
C ILE A 298 19.80 -16.46 -5.97
N PHE A 299 19.80 -16.88 -7.22
CA PHE A 299 20.23 -18.21 -7.58
C PHE A 299 21.73 -18.44 -7.31
N PHE A 300 22.59 -17.48 -7.68
CA PHE A 300 24.04 -17.61 -7.50
C PHE A 300 24.49 -17.49 -6.03
N PHE A 301 23.81 -16.65 -5.24
CA PHE A 301 24.12 -16.46 -3.83
C PHE A 301 23.24 -17.32 -2.91
N LYS A 302 22.79 -18.48 -3.39
CA LYS A 302 22.10 -19.45 -2.53
C LYS A 302 22.96 -19.71 -1.28
N PRO A 303 22.37 -19.69 -0.07
CA PRO A 303 23.06 -20.23 1.09
C PRO A 303 23.31 -21.72 0.84
N GLN A 304 24.55 -22.12 0.96
CA GLN A 304 24.95 -23.52 1.02
C GLN A 304 24.34 -24.22 2.22
#